data_3433612fff39a3738c8d1a68af67f5f3
#
_entry.id   3433612fff39a3738c8d1a68af67f5f3
#
_cell.length_a   1.000
_cell.length_b   1.000
_cell.length_c   1.000
_cell.angle_alpha   90.00
_cell.angle_beta   90.00
_cell.angle_gamma   90.00
#
_symmetry.space_group_name_H-M   'P 1'
#
loop_
_entity.id
_entity.type
_entity.pdbx_description
1 polymer ?
#
loop_
_entity_poly.entity_id
_entity_poly.type
_entity_poly.pdbx_seq_one_letter_code
_entity_poly.pdbx_strand_id
1 'polypeptide(L)'
;MDIGLFDGFLRQKQYQGKPLRDRLGGWMKTAEVFRGKEIACYHKEWAYFSNRYKVTCVEYIEAKPGIPPTPGHVQEVIALMKQRKIPVLFASNYFDRNQIRQVAQRTGAQAVIVPENTNGAPGVNTYFDLMSTWVNGLASAFKGGAS
;
A
#
# COMPACT_ATOMS: atom_id res chain seq x y z
N MET A 1 15.50 7.61 -13.71
CA MET A 1 16.02 6.21 -13.81
C MET A 1 14.82 5.27 -13.82
N ASP A 2 14.76 4.37 -14.77
CA ASP A 2 13.72 3.34 -14.82
C ASP A 2 13.83 2.42 -13.61
N ILE A 3 12.71 2.20 -12.90
CA ILE A 3 12.68 1.38 -11.68
C ILE A 3 13.06 -0.08 -11.99
N GLY A 4 12.71 -0.59 -13.16
CA GLY A 4 13.09 -1.93 -13.61
C GLY A 4 14.59 -2.09 -13.79
N LEU A 5 15.24 -1.09 -14.37
CA LEU A 5 16.70 -1.05 -14.51
C LEU A 5 17.40 -0.96 -13.16
N PHE A 6 16.87 -0.16 -12.23
CA PHE A 6 17.42 -0.06 -10.88
C PHE A 6 17.29 -1.37 -10.09
N ASP A 7 16.13 -2.02 -10.14
CA ASP A 7 15.94 -3.35 -9.53
C ASP A 7 16.88 -4.40 -10.15
N GLY A 8 17.09 -4.36 -11.46
CA GLY A 8 18.05 -5.22 -12.17
C GLY A 8 19.49 -4.99 -11.68
N PHE A 9 19.89 -3.72 -11.57
CA PHE A 9 21.19 -3.35 -11.02
C PHE A 9 21.39 -3.87 -9.60
N LEU A 10 20.42 -3.69 -8.70
CA LEU A 10 20.50 -4.16 -7.31
C LEU A 10 20.63 -5.69 -7.18
N ARG A 11 20.08 -6.44 -8.13
CA ARG A 11 20.20 -7.91 -8.16
C ARG A 11 21.57 -8.39 -8.69
N GLN A 12 22.09 -7.70 -9.71
CA GLN A 12 23.34 -8.11 -10.39
C GLN A 12 24.58 -7.67 -9.63
N LYS A 13 24.56 -6.50 -8.99
CA LYS A 13 25.71 -5.98 -8.25
C LYS A 13 25.81 -6.63 -6.89
N GLN A 14 27.06 -6.96 -6.51
CA GLN A 14 27.39 -7.58 -5.24
C GLN A 14 28.22 -6.64 -4.37
N TYR A 15 28.01 -6.73 -3.07
CA TYR A 15 28.85 -6.10 -2.05
C TYR A 15 29.15 -7.14 -0.96
N GLN A 16 30.42 -7.38 -0.67
CA GLN A 16 30.87 -8.41 0.27
C GLN A 16 30.24 -9.81 -0.01
N GLY A 17 30.25 -10.22 -1.29
CA GLY A 17 29.75 -11.55 -1.72
C GLY A 17 28.24 -11.75 -1.68
N LYS A 18 27.45 -10.69 -1.45
CA LYS A 18 25.98 -10.74 -1.49
C LYS A 18 25.41 -9.71 -2.44
N PRO A 19 24.30 -10.01 -3.11
CA PRO A 19 23.60 -9.03 -3.94
C PRO A 19 23.30 -7.75 -3.14
N LEU A 20 23.43 -6.57 -3.77
CA LEU A 20 23.08 -5.29 -3.13
C LEU A 20 21.65 -5.29 -2.62
N ARG A 21 20.74 -5.95 -3.33
CA ARG A 21 19.35 -6.09 -2.91
C ARG A 21 19.20 -6.65 -1.49
N ASP A 22 20.01 -7.63 -1.14
CA ASP A 22 19.96 -8.31 0.18
C ASP A 22 20.62 -7.47 1.30
N ARG A 23 21.22 -6.35 0.90
CA ARG A 23 21.85 -5.37 1.81
C ARG A 23 21.02 -4.10 1.99
N LEU A 24 19.87 -4.01 1.33
CA LEU A 24 19.00 -2.84 1.46
C LEU A 24 18.45 -2.76 2.88
N GLY A 25 18.59 -1.57 3.47
CA GLY A 25 18.00 -1.22 4.76
C GLY A 25 16.75 -0.35 4.60
N GLY A 26 16.32 0.27 5.71
CA GLY A 26 15.25 1.26 5.72
C GLY A 26 13.96 0.76 5.10
N TRP A 27 13.31 1.60 4.30
CA TRP A 27 12.01 1.29 3.69
C TRP A 27 12.00 0.04 2.82
N MET A 28 13.09 -0.24 2.10
CA MET A 28 13.16 -1.41 1.23
C MET A 28 13.12 -2.70 2.02
N LYS A 29 13.84 -2.76 3.14
CA LYS A 29 13.81 -3.91 4.05
C LYS A 29 12.46 -4.05 4.75
N THR A 30 11.91 -2.94 5.23
CA THR A 30 10.57 -2.94 5.86
C THR A 30 9.49 -3.41 4.88
N ALA A 31 9.57 -2.99 3.61
CA ALA A 31 8.60 -3.33 2.58
C ALA A 31 8.65 -4.80 2.12
N GLU A 32 9.66 -5.57 2.47
CA GLU A 32 9.74 -7.00 2.08
C GLU A 32 8.55 -7.82 2.57
N VAL A 33 7.96 -7.45 3.71
CA VAL A 33 6.80 -8.16 4.29
C VAL A 33 5.56 -8.09 3.41
N PHE A 34 5.41 -7.03 2.61
CA PHE A 34 4.29 -6.87 1.69
C PHE A 34 4.70 -6.90 0.20
N ARG A 35 5.96 -7.16 -0.11
CA ARG A 35 6.44 -7.28 -1.49
C ARG A 35 5.77 -8.45 -2.21
N GLY A 36 5.23 -8.22 -3.39
CA GLY A 36 4.48 -9.20 -4.18
C GLY A 36 3.09 -9.52 -3.63
N LYS A 37 2.63 -8.78 -2.62
CA LYS A 37 1.30 -8.94 -2.06
C LYS A 37 0.26 -8.11 -2.81
N GLU A 38 -0.99 -8.52 -2.68
CA GLU A 38 -2.15 -7.83 -3.20
C GLU A 38 -2.88 -7.08 -2.08
N ILE A 39 -3.34 -5.87 -2.39
CA ILE A 39 -4.15 -5.02 -1.52
C ILE A 39 -5.32 -4.45 -2.31
N ALA A 40 -6.36 -4.01 -1.64
CA ALA A 40 -7.33 -3.09 -2.22
C ALA A 40 -6.90 -1.65 -1.92
N CYS A 41 -7.17 -0.73 -2.84
CA CYS A 41 -6.87 0.68 -2.66
C CYS A 41 -8.15 1.50 -2.74
N TYR A 42 -8.20 2.65 -2.04
CA TYR A 42 -9.38 3.50 -2.15
C TYR A 42 -9.42 4.19 -3.52
N HIS A 43 -8.33 4.80 -3.93
CA HIS A 43 -8.19 5.54 -5.18
C HIS A 43 -6.88 5.21 -5.92
N LYS A 44 -6.78 5.62 -7.20
CA LYS A 44 -5.60 5.37 -8.07
C LYS A 44 -4.48 6.41 -7.84
N GLU A 45 -3.97 6.50 -6.65
CA GLU A 45 -2.92 7.46 -6.26
C GLU A 45 -1.56 6.80 -5.96
N TRP A 46 -1.52 5.47 -5.85
CA TRP A 46 -0.36 4.73 -5.36
C TRP A 46 0.54 4.13 -6.45
N ALA A 47 0.44 4.57 -7.70
CA ALA A 47 1.13 3.92 -8.82
C ALA A 47 2.66 3.82 -8.64
N TYR A 48 3.31 4.91 -8.25
CA TYR A 48 4.76 4.93 -8.00
C TYR A 48 5.15 4.11 -6.77
N PHE A 49 4.39 4.23 -5.68
CA PHE A 49 4.60 3.45 -4.46
C PHE A 49 4.46 1.95 -4.74
N SER A 50 3.38 1.56 -5.40
CA SER A 50 3.11 0.17 -5.79
C SER A 50 4.22 -0.40 -6.66
N ASN A 51 4.65 0.35 -7.66
CA ASN A 51 5.75 -0.08 -8.52
C ASN A 51 7.09 -0.19 -7.76
N ARG A 52 7.40 0.80 -6.92
CA ARG A 52 8.66 0.82 -6.13
C ARG A 52 8.76 -0.36 -5.17
N TYR A 53 7.71 -0.65 -4.45
CA TYR A 53 7.70 -1.68 -3.41
C TYR A 53 7.10 -3.02 -3.86
N LYS A 54 6.64 -3.10 -5.13
CA LYS A 54 6.05 -4.32 -5.72
C LYS A 54 4.84 -4.84 -4.93
N VAL A 55 3.98 -3.94 -4.49
CA VAL A 55 2.67 -4.25 -3.96
C VAL A 55 1.62 -3.90 -5.01
N THR A 56 0.56 -4.68 -5.15
CA THR A 56 -0.42 -4.49 -6.21
C THR A 56 -1.77 -4.07 -5.66
N CYS A 57 -2.26 -2.89 -6.07
CA CYS A 57 -3.67 -2.54 -5.87
C CYS A 57 -4.51 -3.30 -6.89
N VAL A 58 -5.24 -4.33 -6.44
CA VAL A 58 -6.02 -5.20 -7.34
C VAL A 58 -7.41 -4.65 -7.65
N GLU A 59 -7.92 -3.74 -6.81
CA GLU A 59 -9.21 -3.09 -7.01
C GLU A 59 -9.26 -1.75 -6.29
N TYR A 60 -10.16 -0.88 -6.73
CA TYR A 60 -10.31 0.48 -6.23
C TYR A 60 -11.77 0.74 -5.82
N ILE A 61 -11.97 1.34 -4.63
CA ILE A 61 -13.30 1.73 -4.18
C ILE A 61 -13.82 2.89 -5.02
N GLU A 62 -13.01 3.92 -5.20
CA GLU A 62 -13.30 5.03 -6.10
C GLU A 62 -12.68 4.75 -7.47
N ALA A 63 -13.47 4.19 -8.40
CA ALA A 63 -12.99 3.79 -9.72
C ALA A 63 -12.64 4.98 -10.62
N LYS A 64 -13.31 6.14 -10.41
CA LYS A 64 -13.13 7.36 -11.22
C LYS A 64 -12.88 8.56 -10.31
N PRO A 65 -11.85 9.38 -10.56
CA PRO A 65 -11.54 10.54 -9.74
C PRO A 65 -12.72 11.49 -9.59
N GLY A 66 -13.02 11.88 -8.34
CA GLY A 66 -14.08 12.85 -8.02
C GLY A 66 -15.52 12.36 -8.22
N ILE A 67 -15.70 11.08 -8.51
CA ILE A 67 -17.04 10.47 -8.61
C ILE A 67 -17.20 9.52 -7.43
N PRO A 68 -18.08 9.81 -6.47
CA PRO A 68 -18.32 8.94 -5.34
C PRO A 68 -18.69 7.50 -5.80
N PRO A 69 -18.19 6.46 -5.14
CA PRO A 69 -18.49 5.10 -5.52
C PRO A 69 -19.97 4.79 -5.37
N THR A 70 -20.54 4.10 -6.35
CA THR A 70 -21.92 3.63 -6.25
C THR A 70 -22.02 2.49 -5.24
N PRO A 71 -23.18 2.31 -4.57
CA PRO A 71 -23.38 1.17 -3.66
C PRO A 71 -23.14 -0.19 -4.32
N GLY A 72 -23.51 -0.34 -5.60
CA GLY A 72 -23.27 -1.56 -6.38
C GLY A 72 -21.78 -1.85 -6.54
N HIS A 73 -21.01 -0.87 -6.98
CA HIS A 73 -19.56 -1.02 -7.11
C HIS A 73 -18.88 -1.36 -5.79
N VAL A 74 -19.27 -0.71 -4.67
CA VAL A 74 -18.74 -1.05 -3.34
C VAL A 74 -19.00 -2.51 -2.97
N GLN A 75 -20.20 -3.06 -3.33
CA GLN A 75 -20.51 -4.48 -3.10
C GLN A 75 -19.62 -5.41 -3.95
N GLU A 76 -19.35 -5.04 -5.20
CA GLU A 76 -18.45 -5.78 -6.10
C GLU A 76 -17.02 -5.82 -5.53
N VAL A 77 -16.50 -4.68 -5.06
CA VAL A 77 -15.18 -4.60 -4.41
C VAL A 77 -15.12 -5.47 -3.16
N ILE A 78 -16.15 -5.42 -2.31
CA ILE A 78 -16.25 -6.28 -1.11
C ILE A 78 -16.25 -7.76 -1.48
N ALA A 79 -17.03 -8.16 -2.50
CA ALA A 79 -17.09 -9.54 -2.96
C ALA A 79 -15.72 -10.01 -3.46
N LEU A 80 -15.05 -9.21 -4.30
CA LEU A 80 -13.71 -9.49 -4.80
C LEU A 80 -12.67 -9.60 -3.67
N MET A 81 -12.68 -8.67 -2.72
CA MET A 81 -11.76 -8.71 -1.58
C MET A 81 -11.94 -9.99 -0.75
N LYS A 82 -13.18 -10.42 -0.52
CA LYS A 82 -13.47 -11.69 0.18
C LYS A 82 -13.02 -12.90 -0.61
N GLN A 83 -13.35 -12.96 -1.90
CA GLN A 83 -12.98 -14.07 -2.79
C GLN A 83 -11.45 -14.25 -2.86
N ARG A 84 -10.72 -13.16 -3.01
CA ARG A 84 -9.26 -13.16 -3.10
C ARG A 84 -8.56 -13.12 -1.75
N LYS A 85 -9.30 -13.05 -0.65
CA LYS A 85 -8.77 -12.93 0.73
C LYS A 85 -7.79 -11.76 0.86
N ILE A 86 -8.17 -10.59 0.30
CA ILE A 86 -7.35 -9.38 0.35
C ILE A 86 -7.26 -8.87 1.80
N PRO A 87 -6.06 -8.83 2.41
CA PRO A 87 -5.95 -8.58 3.85
C PRO A 87 -5.93 -7.10 4.21
N VAL A 88 -5.74 -6.20 3.25
CA VAL A 88 -5.53 -4.77 3.50
C VAL A 88 -6.34 -3.92 2.53
N LEU A 89 -6.99 -2.88 3.07
CA LEU A 89 -7.52 -1.75 2.33
C LEU A 89 -6.64 -0.52 2.62
N PHE A 90 -5.95 -0.03 1.61
CA PHE A 90 -5.02 1.10 1.69
C PHE A 90 -5.66 2.38 1.14
N ALA A 91 -5.65 3.44 1.93
CA ALA A 91 -6.32 4.69 1.60
C ALA A 91 -5.60 5.90 2.15
N SER A 92 -5.74 7.06 1.48
CA SER A 92 -5.33 8.33 2.06
C SER A 92 -6.38 8.88 3.04
N ASN A 93 -5.94 9.70 3.96
CA ASN A 93 -6.81 10.35 4.95
C ASN A 93 -7.68 11.48 4.36
N TYR A 94 -7.55 11.75 3.07
CA TYR A 94 -8.40 12.66 2.30
C TYR A 94 -9.82 12.11 2.14
N PHE A 95 -9.97 10.79 2.00
CA PHE A 95 -11.25 10.14 1.75
C PHE A 95 -12.07 9.86 3.01
N ASP A 96 -13.34 9.49 2.82
CA ASP A 96 -14.27 9.22 3.92
C ASP A 96 -13.82 7.99 4.74
N ARG A 97 -13.35 8.29 5.94
CA ARG A 97 -12.87 7.27 6.89
C ARG A 97 -13.96 6.27 7.31
N ASN A 98 -15.22 6.70 7.34
CA ASN A 98 -16.32 5.82 7.72
C ASN A 98 -16.56 4.78 6.63
N GLN A 99 -16.56 5.19 5.38
CA GLN A 99 -16.69 4.27 4.25
C GLN A 99 -15.52 3.29 4.19
N ILE A 100 -14.28 3.77 4.37
CA ILE A 100 -13.08 2.92 4.40
C ILE A 100 -13.21 1.85 5.49
N ARG A 101 -13.59 2.25 6.71
CA ARG A 101 -13.74 1.32 7.84
C ARG A 101 -14.87 0.33 7.65
N GLN A 102 -16.01 0.75 7.08
CA GLN A 102 -17.13 -0.14 6.77
C GLN A 102 -16.73 -1.23 5.76
N VAL A 103 -16.02 -0.88 4.70
CA VAL A 103 -15.54 -1.86 3.72
C VAL A 103 -14.54 -2.82 4.39
N ALA A 104 -13.59 -2.33 5.14
CA ALA A 104 -12.62 -3.14 5.87
C ALA A 104 -13.32 -4.11 6.84
N GLN A 105 -14.27 -3.64 7.63
CA GLN A 105 -15.07 -4.45 8.55
C GLN A 105 -15.84 -5.58 7.84
N ARG A 106 -16.48 -5.25 6.70
CA ARG A 106 -17.27 -6.22 5.93
C ARG A 106 -16.42 -7.27 5.21
N THR A 107 -15.16 -6.99 4.97
CA THR A 107 -14.21 -7.89 4.30
C THR A 107 -13.32 -8.66 5.27
N GLY A 108 -13.20 -8.21 6.52
CA GLY A 108 -12.19 -8.69 7.46
C GLY A 108 -10.79 -8.13 7.20
N ALA A 109 -10.65 -7.20 6.25
CA ALA A 109 -9.38 -6.55 5.95
C ALA A 109 -9.02 -5.49 7.00
N GLN A 110 -7.72 -5.20 7.12
CA GLN A 110 -7.26 -4.06 7.90
C GLN A 110 -7.31 -2.77 7.07
N ALA A 111 -7.93 -1.72 7.60
CA ALA A 111 -7.90 -0.39 7.00
C ALA A 111 -6.57 0.30 7.38
N VAL A 112 -5.74 0.57 6.39
CA VAL A 112 -4.52 1.38 6.55
C VAL A 112 -4.78 2.76 5.95
N ILE A 113 -5.03 3.73 6.82
CA ILE A 113 -5.33 5.11 6.43
C ILE A 113 -4.11 5.97 6.73
N VAL A 114 -3.51 6.54 5.71
CA VAL A 114 -2.26 7.31 5.80
C VAL A 114 -2.45 8.74 5.29
N PRO A 115 -1.62 9.71 5.70
CA PRO A 115 -1.65 11.05 5.12
C PRO A 115 -1.29 10.99 3.63
N GLU A 116 -1.98 11.79 2.82
CA GLU A 116 -1.70 11.90 1.39
C GLU A 116 -0.44 12.72 1.12
N ASN A 117 -0.22 13.77 1.92
CA ASN A 117 0.85 14.74 1.73
C ASN A 117 1.62 15.01 3.02
N THR A 118 2.78 15.64 2.88
CA THR A 118 3.48 16.26 4.01
C THR A 118 2.56 17.27 4.70
N ASN A 119 2.66 17.37 6.01
CA ASN A 119 1.74 18.11 6.88
C ASN A 119 0.28 17.62 6.89
N GLY A 120 0.00 16.49 6.24
CA GLY A 120 -1.34 15.85 6.24
C GLY A 120 -1.70 15.13 7.54
N ALA A 121 -0.76 14.98 8.46
CA ALA A 121 -0.96 14.43 9.80
C ALA A 121 0.11 14.97 10.76
N PRO A 122 -0.14 14.99 12.08
CA PRO A 122 0.88 15.33 13.08
C PRO A 122 2.14 14.47 12.94
N GLY A 123 3.31 15.09 12.94
CA GLY A 123 4.59 14.39 12.83
C GLY A 123 5.01 14.01 11.41
N VAL A 124 4.21 14.32 10.39
CA VAL A 124 4.51 14.06 8.98
C VAL A 124 4.90 15.37 8.31
N ASN A 125 6.09 15.87 8.60
CA ASN A 125 6.55 17.19 8.15
C ASN A 125 7.40 17.15 6.88
N THR A 126 8.03 16.02 6.61
CA THR A 126 8.94 15.83 5.48
C THR A 126 8.49 14.67 4.60
N TYR A 127 9.04 14.61 3.38
CA TYR A 127 8.87 13.45 2.50
C TYR A 127 9.31 12.14 3.17
N PHE A 128 10.37 12.18 3.98
CA PHE A 128 10.85 10.99 4.69
C PHE A 128 9.86 10.50 5.75
N ASP A 129 9.20 11.43 6.47
CA ASP A 129 8.15 11.08 7.43
C ASP A 129 6.95 10.47 6.71
N LEU A 130 6.56 11.07 5.58
CA LEU A 130 5.44 10.59 4.75
C LEU A 130 5.69 9.16 4.27
N MET A 131 6.83 8.92 3.64
CA MET A 131 7.21 7.59 3.15
C MET A 131 7.34 6.57 4.28
N SER A 132 7.90 6.97 5.42
CA SER A 132 7.99 6.11 6.60
C SER A 132 6.61 5.72 7.11
N THR A 133 5.67 6.66 7.13
CA THR A 133 4.28 6.42 7.54
C THR A 133 3.58 5.43 6.61
N TRP A 134 3.75 5.57 5.31
CA TRP A 134 3.15 4.66 4.32
C TRP A 134 3.73 3.25 4.42
N VAL A 135 5.05 3.13 4.42
CA VAL A 135 5.73 1.83 4.45
C VAL A 135 5.48 1.11 5.77
N ASN A 136 5.59 1.80 6.90
CA ASN A 136 5.39 1.20 8.22
C ASN A 136 3.93 0.84 8.46
N GLY A 137 2.98 1.69 8.04
CA GLY A 137 1.55 1.42 8.14
C GLY A 137 1.16 0.14 7.41
N LEU A 138 1.62 0.01 6.15
CA LEU A 138 1.33 -1.17 5.35
C LEU A 138 2.03 -2.42 5.91
N ALA A 139 3.31 -2.31 6.30
CA ALA A 139 4.06 -3.42 6.88
C ALA A 139 3.44 -3.93 8.19
N SER A 140 2.94 -3.02 9.05
CA SER A 140 2.27 -3.39 10.30
C SER A 140 0.98 -4.16 10.05
N ALA A 141 0.19 -3.78 9.05
CA ALA A 141 -1.04 -4.47 8.69
C ALA A 141 -0.78 -5.92 8.24
N PHE A 142 0.28 -6.15 7.48
CA PHE A 142 0.64 -7.51 7.05
C PHE A 142 1.24 -8.37 8.18
N LYS A 143 1.84 -7.76 9.20
CA LYS A 143 2.36 -8.48 10.38
C LYS A 143 1.25 -8.83 11.37
N GLY A 144 0.28 -7.93 11.56
CA GLY A 144 -0.84 -8.13 12.49
C GLY A 144 -1.91 -9.10 11.99
N GLY A 145 -1.97 -9.39 10.70
CA GLY A 145 -2.91 -10.37 10.11
C GLY A 145 -2.40 -11.82 10.09
N ALA A 146 -1.26 -12.09 10.69
CA ALA A 146 -0.65 -13.43 10.77
C ALA A 146 -0.94 -14.14 12.11
N SER A 147 -2.17 -13.92 12.67
CA SER A 147 -2.65 -14.60 13.89
C SER A 147 -3.76 -15.58 13.54
#